data_e70c11ee7eee758afe0d836bd4f47edc
#
_entry.id   e70c11ee7eee758afe0d836bd4f47edc
#
_cell.length_a   1.000
_cell.length_b   1.000
_cell.length_c   1.000
_cell.angle_alpha   90.00
_cell.angle_beta   90.00
_cell.angle_gamma   90.00
#
_symmetry.space_group_name_H-M   'P 1'
#
loop_
_entity.id
_entity.type
_entity.pdbx_description
1 polymer ?
#
loop_
_entity_poly.entity_id
_entity_poly.type
_entity_poly.pdbx_seq_one_letter_code
_entity_poly.pdbx_strand_id
1 'polypeptide(L)'
;MHGFPSSSSMFRNLMPLLARDFHVLAPDLIGFGNSAAPSRESFEYTFENLTKNVAGFLAALKVDQYFLYVFDYGAPIGFRLAMRQPERVLGIVSQNGNIYQEGLGPKWAERAKYWANPTPNRGRNTKAPLPRRRLRASI
;
A
#
# COMPACT_ATOMS: atom_id res chain seq x y z
N MET A 1 -6.08 1.01 2.77
CA MET A 1 -5.06 0.99 1.67
C MET A 1 -4.38 -0.36 1.66
N HIS A 2 -4.28 -0.98 0.49
CA HIS A 2 -3.66 -2.29 0.27
C HIS A 2 -2.13 -2.23 0.26
N GLY A 3 -1.49 -3.39 0.13
CA GLY A 3 -0.04 -3.53 0.03
C GLY A 3 0.41 -4.33 -1.20
N PHE A 4 1.71 -4.64 -1.23
CA PHE A 4 2.34 -5.41 -2.30
C PHE A 4 2.20 -6.93 -2.04
N PRO A 5 1.96 -7.75 -3.05
CA PRO A 5 1.67 -7.48 -4.46
C PRO A 5 0.16 -7.50 -4.77
N SER A 6 -0.64 -6.84 -3.96
CA SER A 6 -2.10 -6.93 -3.96
C SER A 6 -2.77 -5.69 -4.61
N SER A 7 -4.07 -5.60 -4.44
CA SER A 7 -4.92 -4.48 -4.84
C SER A 7 -6.04 -4.28 -3.83
N SER A 8 -6.90 -3.30 -4.04
CA SER A 8 -8.10 -3.06 -3.20
C SER A 8 -9.01 -4.28 -3.10
N SER A 9 -8.96 -5.20 -4.06
CA SER A 9 -9.73 -6.44 -4.06
C SER A 9 -9.46 -7.34 -2.85
N MET A 10 -8.33 -7.15 -2.14
CA MET A 10 -8.08 -7.86 -0.89
C MET A 10 -9.11 -7.53 0.20
N PHE A 11 -9.74 -6.36 0.12
CA PHE A 11 -10.75 -5.89 1.06
C PHE A 11 -12.19 -6.20 0.63
N ARG A 12 -12.41 -6.96 -0.46
CA ARG A 12 -13.73 -7.23 -1.04
C ARG A 12 -14.78 -7.75 -0.04
N ASN A 13 -14.35 -8.48 0.98
CA ASN A 13 -15.24 -9.00 2.02
C ASN A 13 -15.42 -8.02 3.19
N LEU A 14 -14.44 -7.17 3.45
CA LEU A 14 -14.47 -6.17 4.52
C LEU A 14 -15.29 -4.94 4.10
N MET A 15 -15.13 -4.50 2.84
CA MET A 15 -15.78 -3.28 2.34
C MET A 15 -17.30 -3.28 2.51
N PRO A 16 -18.06 -4.35 2.16
CA PRO A 16 -19.50 -4.38 2.34
C PRO A 16 -19.93 -4.30 3.80
N LEU A 17 -19.12 -4.80 4.73
CA LEU A 17 -19.41 -4.73 6.16
C LEU A 17 -19.24 -3.30 6.68
N LEU A 18 -18.15 -2.63 6.31
CA LEU A 18 -17.89 -1.24 6.70
C LEU A 18 -18.83 -0.26 6.00
N ALA A 19 -19.27 -0.56 4.78
CA ALA A 19 -20.18 0.31 4.01
C ALA A 19 -21.59 0.45 4.62
N ARG A 20 -21.89 -0.31 5.67
CA ARG A 20 -23.13 -0.15 6.42
C ARG A 20 -23.16 1.16 7.23
N ASP A 21 -21.97 1.59 7.69
CA ASP A 21 -21.84 2.72 8.61
C ASP A 21 -20.91 3.83 8.06
N PHE A 22 -20.12 3.54 7.02
CA PHE A 22 -19.11 4.44 6.48
C PHE A 22 -19.18 4.57 4.97
N HIS A 23 -18.80 5.72 4.45
CA HIS A 23 -18.43 5.86 3.04
C HIS A 23 -17.04 5.25 2.83
N VAL A 24 -16.96 4.06 2.23
CA VAL A 24 -15.73 3.29 2.09
C VAL A 24 -15.03 3.60 0.77
N LEU A 25 -13.77 4.01 0.83
CA LEU A 25 -12.90 4.25 -0.31
C LEU A 25 -11.72 3.29 -0.28
N ALA A 26 -11.52 2.54 -1.35
CA ALA A 26 -10.43 1.57 -1.48
C ALA A 26 -9.74 1.72 -2.84
N PRO A 27 -8.92 2.78 -3.03
CA PRO A 27 -8.19 2.95 -4.27
C PRO A 27 -7.14 1.86 -4.46
N ASP A 28 -6.93 1.44 -5.71
CA ASP A 28 -5.70 0.78 -6.10
C ASP A 28 -4.58 1.84 -6.18
N LEU A 29 -3.44 1.58 -5.56
CA LEU A 29 -2.29 2.47 -5.64
C LEU A 29 -1.76 2.51 -7.08
N ILE A 30 -1.17 3.63 -7.52
CA ILE A 30 -0.53 3.72 -8.84
C ILE A 30 0.48 2.59 -9.01
N GLY A 31 0.40 1.89 -10.14
CA GLY A 31 1.20 0.70 -10.45
C GLY A 31 0.62 -0.61 -9.94
N PHE A 32 -0.58 -0.59 -9.33
CA PHE A 32 -1.26 -1.78 -8.78
C PHE A 32 -2.69 -1.90 -9.30
N GLY A 33 -3.20 -3.12 -9.27
CA GLY A 33 -4.60 -3.41 -9.60
C GLY A 33 -5.04 -2.85 -10.94
N ASN A 34 -6.13 -2.09 -10.94
CA ASN A 34 -6.70 -1.45 -12.11
C ASN A 34 -6.25 0.02 -12.29
N SER A 35 -5.42 0.55 -11.39
CA SER A 35 -4.88 1.89 -11.52
C SER A 35 -3.84 1.98 -12.63
N ALA A 36 -3.64 3.19 -13.16
CA ALA A 36 -2.60 3.45 -14.15
C ALA A 36 -1.22 2.99 -13.66
N ALA A 37 -0.42 2.45 -14.59
CA ALA A 37 0.95 2.03 -14.34
C ALA A 37 1.91 2.78 -15.28
N PRO A 38 2.13 4.09 -15.04
CA PRO A 38 3.02 4.89 -15.86
C PRO A 38 4.45 4.35 -15.86
N SER A 39 5.22 4.68 -16.90
CA SER A 39 6.63 4.29 -16.98
C SER A 39 7.44 4.93 -15.85
N ARG A 40 8.60 4.34 -15.52
CA ARG A 40 9.50 4.90 -14.49
C ARG A 40 10.14 6.22 -14.89
N GLU A 41 10.15 6.54 -16.19
CA GLU A 41 10.60 7.84 -16.68
C GLU A 41 9.55 8.95 -16.42
N SER A 42 8.27 8.58 -16.38
CA SER A 42 7.17 9.54 -16.19
C SER A 42 6.65 9.60 -14.74
N PHE A 43 6.89 8.57 -13.93
CA PHE A 43 6.48 8.51 -12.54
C PHE A 43 7.52 7.82 -11.66
N GLU A 44 8.05 8.54 -10.71
CA GLU A 44 8.95 8.00 -9.70
C GLU A 44 8.16 7.26 -8.62
N TYR A 45 8.30 5.93 -8.58
CA TYR A 45 7.58 5.05 -7.64
C TYR A 45 8.20 5.07 -6.24
N THR A 46 7.99 6.17 -5.53
CA THR A 46 8.35 6.34 -4.13
C THR A 46 7.11 6.36 -3.23
N PHE A 47 7.24 6.00 -1.96
CA PHE A 47 6.14 6.16 -1.00
C PHE A 47 5.67 7.61 -0.89
N GLU A 48 6.58 8.56 -1.09
CA GLU A 48 6.29 9.98 -1.11
C GLU A 48 5.32 10.35 -2.25
N ASN A 49 5.62 9.91 -3.47
CA ASN A 49 4.79 10.21 -4.64
C ASN A 49 3.46 9.43 -4.61
N LEU A 50 3.46 8.20 -4.10
CA LEU A 50 2.23 7.46 -3.85
C LEU A 50 1.35 8.18 -2.81
N THR A 51 1.95 8.74 -1.75
CA THR A 51 1.22 9.53 -0.76
C THR A 51 0.59 10.77 -1.36
N LYS A 52 1.34 11.53 -2.18
CA LYS A 52 0.83 12.71 -2.90
C LYS A 52 -0.35 12.34 -3.80
N ASN A 53 -0.26 11.22 -4.48
CA ASN A 53 -1.34 10.73 -5.35
C ASN A 53 -2.61 10.40 -4.55
N VAL A 54 -2.48 9.69 -3.44
CA VAL A 54 -3.63 9.39 -2.55
C VAL A 54 -4.20 10.67 -1.94
N ALA A 55 -3.37 11.64 -1.55
CA ALA A 55 -3.83 12.94 -1.07
C ALA A 55 -4.63 13.69 -2.14
N GLY A 56 -4.14 13.69 -3.39
CA GLY A 56 -4.87 14.26 -4.54
C GLY A 56 -6.20 13.58 -4.81
N PHE A 57 -6.25 12.24 -4.70
CA PHE A 57 -7.49 11.47 -4.81
C PHE A 57 -8.52 11.88 -3.75
N LEU A 58 -8.12 11.97 -2.47
CA LEU A 58 -9.00 12.41 -1.39
C LEU A 58 -9.49 13.85 -1.59
N ALA A 59 -8.62 14.74 -2.06
CA ALA A 59 -8.99 16.13 -2.37
C ALA A 59 -9.99 16.20 -3.53
N ALA A 60 -9.79 15.45 -4.60
CA ALA A 60 -10.70 15.39 -5.74
C ALA A 60 -12.10 14.90 -5.35
N LEU A 61 -12.19 13.99 -4.38
CA LEU A 61 -13.45 13.50 -3.83
C LEU A 61 -14.01 14.39 -2.72
N LYS A 62 -13.34 15.49 -2.36
CA LYS A 62 -13.73 16.40 -1.27
C LYS A 62 -13.91 15.67 0.08
N VAL A 63 -13.03 14.71 0.36
CA VAL A 63 -13.02 13.99 1.64
C VAL A 63 -12.18 14.78 2.63
N ASP A 64 -12.80 15.41 3.60
CA ASP A 64 -12.12 16.29 4.57
C ASP A 64 -11.56 15.54 5.77
N GLN A 65 -12.32 14.60 6.31
CA GLN A 65 -11.90 13.77 7.45
C GLN A 65 -12.14 12.29 7.16
N TYR A 66 -11.24 11.43 7.65
CA TYR A 66 -11.30 10.00 7.36
C TYR A 66 -10.59 9.14 8.41
N PHE A 67 -11.02 7.90 8.50
CA PHE A 67 -10.25 6.82 9.14
C PHE A 67 -9.34 6.16 8.10
N LEU A 68 -8.18 5.72 8.53
CA LEU A 68 -7.25 4.96 7.70
C LEU A 68 -7.24 3.49 8.11
N TYR A 69 -7.52 2.60 7.17
CA TYR A 69 -7.18 1.18 7.29
C TYR A 69 -5.98 0.91 6.41
N VAL A 70 -4.84 0.57 7.01
CA VAL A 70 -3.56 0.40 6.31
C VAL A 70 -3.02 -1.02 6.46
N PHE A 71 -2.50 -1.56 5.36
CA PHE A 71 -1.90 -2.89 5.29
C PHE A 71 -0.61 -2.81 4.46
N ASP A 72 0.49 -3.44 4.92
CA ASP A 72 1.76 -3.56 4.20
C ASP A 72 2.22 -2.20 3.61
N TYR A 73 2.35 -2.01 2.28
CA TYR A 73 2.70 -0.74 1.64
C TYR A 73 1.70 0.39 1.90
N GLY A 74 0.46 0.07 2.23
CA GLY A 74 -0.52 1.07 2.66
C GLY A 74 -0.12 1.78 3.95
N ALA A 75 0.68 1.14 4.82
CA ALA A 75 1.11 1.74 6.08
C ALA A 75 2.05 2.94 5.87
N PRO A 76 3.21 2.84 5.19
CA PRO A 76 4.07 3.99 4.97
C PRO A 76 3.38 5.14 4.22
N ILE A 77 2.36 4.86 3.41
CA ILE A 77 1.55 5.88 2.72
C ILE A 77 0.59 6.54 3.71
N GLY A 78 -0.19 5.74 4.46
CA GLY A 78 -1.20 6.24 5.39
C GLY A 78 -0.60 7.05 6.53
N PHE A 79 0.53 6.60 7.08
CA PHE A 79 1.21 7.36 8.12
C PHE A 79 1.81 8.67 7.62
N ARG A 80 2.29 8.75 6.37
CA ARG A 80 2.69 10.02 5.75
C ARG A 80 1.52 10.97 5.57
N LEU A 81 0.34 10.48 5.20
CA LEU A 81 -0.89 11.30 5.18
C LEU A 81 -1.20 11.86 6.56
N ALA A 82 -1.20 11.01 7.59
CA ALA A 82 -1.48 11.41 8.96
C ALA A 82 -0.46 12.43 9.51
N MET A 83 0.82 12.26 9.17
CA MET A 83 1.86 13.23 9.58
C MET A 83 1.72 14.59 8.90
N ARG A 84 1.17 14.63 7.68
CA ARG A 84 1.00 15.89 6.93
C ARG A 84 -0.24 16.68 7.31
N GLN A 85 -1.31 15.97 7.61
CA GLN A 85 -2.63 16.55 7.90
C GLN A 85 -3.29 15.78 9.05
N PRO A 86 -2.70 15.84 10.27
CA PRO A 86 -3.17 15.04 11.41
C PRO A 86 -4.62 15.37 11.77
N GLU A 87 -5.07 16.60 11.55
CA GLU A 87 -6.42 17.06 11.81
C GLU A 87 -7.48 16.38 10.93
N ARG A 88 -7.07 15.79 9.81
CA ARG A 88 -7.96 15.08 8.89
C ARG A 88 -8.10 13.59 9.20
N VAL A 89 -7.22 13.05 10.03
CA VAL A 89 -7.18 11.61 10.33
C VAL A 89 -7.83 11.35 11.68
N LEU A 90 -9.05 10.82 11.66
CA LEU A 90 -9.83 10.51 12.86
C LEU A 90 -9.32 9.28 13.61
N GLY A 91 -8.62 8.37 12.92
CA GLY A 91 -8.03 7.18 13.51
C GLY A 91 -7.37 6.28 12.47
N ILE A 92 -6.52 5.37 12.94
CA ILE A 92 -5.75 4.46 12.09
C ILE A 92 -5.91 3.03 12.60
N VAL A 93 -6.34 2.13 11.72
CA VAL A 93 -6.25 0.68 11.90
C VAL A 93 -5.07 0.18 11.08
N SER A 94 -4.05 -0.34 11.75
CA SER A 94 -2.85 -0.87 11.09
C SER A 94 -2.80 -2.38 11.20
N GLN A 95 -2.81 -3.05 10.06
CA GLN A 95 -2.65 -4.50 9.97
C GLN A 95 -1.37 -4.83 9.21
N ASN A 96 -0.43 -5.52 9.86
CA ASN A 96 0.86 -5.91 9.26
C ASN A 96 1.55 -4.74 8.56
N GLY A 97 1.35 -3.54 9.08
CA GLY A 97 1.96 -2.31 8.59
C GLY A 97 3.27 -2.04 9.32
N ASN A 98 4.18 -1.34 8.64
CA ASN A 98 5.44 -0.89 9.21
C ASN A 98 5.63 0.60 8.98
N ILE A 99 6.07 1.32 10.01
CA ILE A 99 6.36 2.76 9.96
C ILE A 99 7.85 3.02 10.08
N TYR A 100 8.51 2.31 10.99
CA TYR A 100 9.91 2.52 11.36
C TYR A 100 10.80 1.46 10.72
N GLN A 101 12.05 1.84 10.42
CA GLN A 101 13.03 0.89 9.86
C GLN A 101 13.30 -0.30 10.78
N GLU A 102 13.26 -0.07 12.08
CA GLU A 102 13.45 -1.09 13.12
C GLU A 102 12.35 -2.17 13.10
N GLY A 103 11.18 -1.84 12.55
CA GLY A 103 10.11 -2.81 12.32
C GLY A 103 10.37 -3.78 11.17
N LEU A 104 11.41 -3.53 10.37
CA LEU A 104 11.86 -4.44 9.32
C LEU A 104 12.77 -5.52 9.93
N GLY A 105 12.24 -6.73 10.09
CA GLY A 105 13.01 -7.84 10.62
C GLY A 105 14.14 -8.31 9.66
N PRO A 106 14.99 -9.27 10.08
CA PRO A 106 16.17 -9.73 9.32
C PRO A 106 15.89 -10.19 7.88
N LYS A 107 14.68 -10.67 7.63
CA LYS A 107 14.23 -11.09 6.28
C LYS A 107 14.26 -9.97 5.24
N TRP A 108 14.31 -8.71 5.69
CA TRP A 108 14.31 -7.54 4.81
C TRP A 108 15.72 -7.02 4.50
N ALA A 109 16.76 -7.56 5.13
CA ALA A 109 18.14 -7.08 4.99
C ALA A 109 18.61 -6.99 3.53
N GLU A 110 18.34 -8.02 2.72
CA GLU A 110 18.71 -8.02 1.30
C GLU A 110 17.91 -7.00 0.47
N ARG A 111 16.63 -6.78 0.81
CA ARG A 111 15.80 -5.75 0.17
C ARG A 111 16.24 -4.36 0.59
N ALA A 112 16.61 -4.15 1.86
CA ALA A 112 17.14 -2.89 2.36
C ALA A 112 18.45 -2.51 1.63
N LYS A 113 19.34 -3.47 1.37
CA LYS A 113 20.54 -3.26 0.55
C LYS A 113 20.21 -2.82 -0.88
N TYR A 114 19.19 -3.44 -1.48
CA TYR A 114 18.72 -3.05 -2.82
C TYR A 114 18.11 -1.64 -2.82
N TRP A 115 17.32 -1.29 -1.81
CA TRP A 115 16.71 0.04 -1.71
C TRP A 115 17.75 1.13 -1.49
N ALA A 116 18.82 0.84 -0.74
CA ALA A 116 19.91 1.79 -0.53
C ALA A 116 20.74 2.02 -1.80
N ASN A 117 20.85 1.02 -2.69
CA ASN A 117 21.59 1.12 -3.96
C ASN A 117 20.89 0.30 -5.06
N PRO A 118 19.82 0.84 -5.67
CA PRO A 118 19.06 0.14 -6.70
C PRO A 118 19.89 -0.01 -7.98
N THR A 119 20.19 -1.27 -8.34
CA THR A 119 20.87 -1.61 -9.61
C THR A 119 19.86 -2.20 -10.60
N PRO A 120 19.97 -1.90 -11.92
CA PRO A 120 19.00 -2.33 -12.93
C PRO A 120 18.76 -3.84 -13.03
N ASN A 121 19.74 -4.65 -12.64
CA ASN A 121 19.70 -6.12 -12.76
C ASN A 121 19.23 -6.86 -11.50
N ARG A 122 19.28 -6.27 -10.32
CA ARG A 122 18.87 -6.95 -9.08
C ARG A 122 17.36 -7.18 -9.00
N GLY A 123 16.55 -6.30 -9.58
CA GLY A 123 15.09 -6.46 -9.60
C GLY A 123 14.60 -7.60 -10.49
N ARG A 124 15.39 -8.07 -11.45
CA ARG A 124 15.03 -9.20 -12.33
C ARG A 124 15.31 -10.58 -11.70
N ASN A 125 16.26 -10.66 -10.78
CA ASN A 125 16.67 -11.92 -10.13
C ASN A 125 15.90 -12.24 -8.84
N THR A 126 15.02 -11.36 -8.37
CA THR A 126 14.13 -11.66 -7.24
C THR A 126 12.88 -12.46 -7.65
N LYS A 127 12.89 -13.08 -8.82
CA LYS A 127 11.97 -14.17 -9.14
C LYS A 127 12.39 -15.46 -8.40
N ALA A 128 12.43 -15.42 -7.08
CA ALA A 128 12.19 -16.64 -6.33
C ALA A 128 10.74 -17.05 -6.68
N PRO A 129 10.50 -18.22 -7.28
CA PRO A 129 9.14 -18.65 -7.53
C PRO A 129 8.43 -18.68 -6.18
N LEU A 130 7.35 -17.93 -6.07
CA LEU A 130 6.44 -18.08 -4.93
C LEU A 130 6.10 -19.56 -4.85
N PRO A 131 6.25 -20.21 -3.69
CA PRO A 131 5.87 -21.61 -3.56
C PRO A 131 4.42 -21.72 -3.97
N ARG A 132 4.13 -22.50 -5.01
CA ARG A 132 2.75 -22.81 -5.42
C ARG A 132 2.13 -23.56 -4.25
N ARG A 133 1.44 -22.86 -3.35
CA ARG A 133 0.53 -23.50 -2.40
C ARG A 133 -0.53 -24.19 -3.23
N ARG A 134 -0.46 -25.51 -3.31
CA ARG A 134 -1.59 -26.32 -3.78
C ARG A 134 -2.74 -26.01 -2.84
N LEU A 135 -3.72 -25.26 -3.32
CA LEU A 135 -5.02 -25.18 -2.69
C LEU A 135 -5.57 -26.61 -2.74
N ARG A 136 -5.51 -27.34 -1.62
CA ARG A 136 -6.34 -28.53 -1.45
C ARG A 136 -7.76 -28.01 -1.32
N ALA A 137 -8.56 -28.25 -2.35
CA ALA A 137 -10.01 -28.18 -2.22
C ALA A 137 -10.40 -29.24 -1.19
N SER A 138 -10.83 -28.82 -0.02
CA SER A 138 -11.66 -29.66 0.86
C SER A 138 -13.09 -29.31 0.54
N ILE A 139 -13.79 -30.33 0.07
CA ILE A 139 -15.22 -30.42 -0.14
C ILE A 139 -15.92 -30.31 1.22
#